data_78556c37d498f31b1dbf839ab6834fa9
#
_entry.id   78556c37d498f31b1dbf839ab6834fa9
#
_cell.length_a   1.000
_cell.length_b   1.000
_cell.length_c   1.000
_cell.angle_alpha   90.00
_cell.angle_beta   90.00
_cell.angle_gamma   90.00
#
_symmetry.space_group_name_H-M   'P 1'
#
loop_
_entity.id
_entity.type
_entity.pdbx_description
1 polymer ?
#
loop_
_entity_poly.entity_id
_entity_poly.type
_entity_poly.pdbx_seq_one_letter_code
_entity_poly.pdbx_strand_id
1 'polypeptide(L)'
;MAKKLLKILKSLLITLLVLLLIGFIFEQIARFYFDNKRPDEKEFVAINGRKIHYKKLGNGPCTIIFESGLGGDHLHWQDIQKKLLKKYTTIAYDKAGILWSDPSQDISLKRYSDDLETLLKQTNCPKPYILVGHSFGGITQRLFIQKNNKDLAGIVFVDVSHPKQLEKSSEALRNSVQPPPRKFLSFLNEIGLIRILYSSTAFTAAVPKEHWFNQNVKNYFYRIFDGMMTELENDDKLMKEASEINNFASIPLTIITAKYPVGVEGARDKKLEKEYLGIHNALQTDLLKLSTNSNQVFASKSGHYITLQEPDLICNEIEKLAPR
;
A
#
# COMPACT_ATOMS: atom_id res chain seq x y z
N MET A 1 -5.64 -46.86 30.79
CA MET A 1 -6.10 -45.68 30.10
C MET A 1 -4.97 -44.67 29.80
N ALA A 2 -4.21 -44.19 30.78
CA ALA A 2 -3.15 -43.18 30.62
C ALA A 2 -2.11 -43.48 29.54
N LYS A 3 -1.54 -44.71 29.46
CA LYS A 3 -0.57 -45.11 28.46
C LYS A 3 -1.13 -45.07 27.03
N LYS A 4 -2.41 -45.41 26.82
CA LYS A 4 -3.10 -45.33 25.52
C LYS A 4 -3.31 -43.87 25.10
N LEU A 5 -3.74 -43.00 26.02
CA LEU A 5 -3.90 -41.58 25.80
C LEU A 5 -2.55 -40.91 25.41
N LEU A 6 -1.47 -41.23 26.14
CA LEU A 6 -0.11 -40.74 25.84
C LEU A 6 0.38 -41.12 24.46
N LYS A 7 0.10 -42.37 24.02
CA LYS A 7 0.45 -42.83 22.64
C LYS A 7 -0.34 -42.01 21.60
N ILE A 8 -1.64 -41.78 21.82
CA ILE A 8 -2.46 -40.98 20.89
C ILE A 8 -1.93 -39.54 20.82
N LEU A 9 -1.66 -38.89 21.97
CA LEU A 9 -1.12 -37.52 22.01
C LEU A 9 0.24 -37.43 21.29
N LYS A 10 1.13 -38.42 21.52
CA LYS A 10 2.42 -38.49 20.81
C LYS A 10 2.24 -38.65 19.29
N SER A 11 1.31 -39.50 18.86
CA SER A 11 1.01 -39.68 17.43
C SER A 11 0.47 -38.39 16.83
N LEU A 12 -0.48 -37.72 17.48
CA LEU A 12 -1.02 -36.42 17.03
C LEU A 12 0.06 -35.34 16.92
N LEU A 13 0.95 -35.25 17.92
CA LEU A 13 2.08 -34.31 17.90
C LEU A 13 3.02 -34.60 16.72
N ILE A 14 3.39 -35.88 16.50
CA ILE A 14 4.25 -36.25 15.36
C ILE A 14 3.56 -35.87 14.04
N THR A 15 2.27 -36.20 13.89
CA THR A 15 1.50 -35.83 12.68
C THR A 15 1.50 -34.33 12.46
N LEU A 16 1.26 -33.53 13.50
CA LEU A 16 1.31 -32.07 13.43
C LEU A 16 2.69 -31.59 12.97
N LEU A 17 3.76 -32.09 13.58
CA LEU A 17 5.14 -31.69 13.22
C LEU A 17 5.46 -32.04 11.76
N VAL A 18 5.01 -33.20 11.27
CA VAL A 18 5.18 -33.60 9.87
C VAL A 18 4.40 -32.66 8.94
N LEU A 19 3.17 -32.31 9.27
CA LEU A 19 2.38 -31.36 8.47
C LEU A 19 3.02 -29.96 8.42
N LEU A 20 3.55 -29.46 9.54
CA LEU A 20 4.26 -28.20 9.60
C LEU A 20 5.53 -28.23 8.74
N LEU A 21 6.28 -29.34 8.78
CA LEU A 21 7.47 -29.53 7.94
C LEU A 21 7.12 -29.55 6.44
N ILE A 22 6.06 -30.27 6.07
CA ILE A 22 5.56 -30.30 4.69
C ILE A 22 5.18 -28.91 4.21
N GLY A 23 4.43 -28.16 5.04
CA GLY A 23 4.04 -26.79 4.75
C GLY A 23 5.23 -25.86 4.58
N PHE A 24 6.23 -25.97 5.45
CA PHE A 24 7.48 -25.20 5.35
C PHE A 24 8.23 -25.51 4.03
N ILE A 25 8.43 -26.81 3.72
CA ILE A 25 9.12 -27.20 2.47
C ILE A 25 8.37 -26.68 1.25
N PHE A 26 7.04 -26.84 1.22
CA PHE A 26 6.20 -26.33 0.14
C PHE A 26 6.37 -24.81 -0.04
N GLU A 27 6.37 -24.04 1.06
CA GLU A 27 6.55 -22.59 1.00
C GLU A 27 7.94 -22.21 0.49
N GLN A 28 9.03 -22.91 0.93
CA GLN A 28 10.38 -22.62 0.43
C GLN A 28 10.51 -22.92 -1.08
N ILE A 29 9.89 -23.98 -1.57
CA ILE A 29 9.85 -24.28 -3.01
C ILE A 29 9.08 -23.20 -3.77
N ALA A 30 7.94 -22.76 -3.24
CA ALA A 30 7.15 -21.71 -3.85
C ALA A 30 7.92 -20.38 -3.89
N ARG A 31 8.60 -20.00 -2.80
CA ARG A 31 9.45 -18.77 -2.74
C ARG A 31 10.55 -18.85 -3.78
N PHE A 32 11.29 -19.95 -3.85
CA PHE A 32 12.33 -20.16 -4.85
C PHE A 32 11.80 -19.98 -6.29
N TYR A 33 10.63 -20.57 -6.59
CA TYR A 33 9.99 -20.42 -7.90
C TYR A 33 9.63 -18.98 -8.23
N PHE A 34 9.06 -18.23 -7.26
CA PHE A 34 8.66 -16.84 -7.48
C PHE A 34 9.84 -15.87 -7.44
N ASP A 35 10.89 -16.14 -6.68
CA ASP A 35 12.12 -15.35 -6.66
C ASP A 35 12.85 -15.36 -7.99
N ASN A 36 12.76 -16.45 -8.73
CA ASN A 36 13.31 -16.56 -10.10
C ASN A 36 12.56 -15.67 -11.12
N LYS A 37 11.43 -15.04 -10.73
CA LYS A 37 10.71 -14.06 -11.55
C LYS A 37 11.07 -12.61 -11.21
N ARG A 38 12.21 -12.40 -10.58
CA ARG A 38 12.73 -11.07 -10.27
C ARG A 38 12.81 -10.18 -11.50
N PRO A 39 12.46 -8.88 -11.40
CA PRO A 39 12.63 -7.90 -12.47
C PRO A 39 14.07 -7.76 -12.97
N ASP A 40 14.25 -7.21 -14.18
CA ASP A 40 15.54 -6.88 -14.76
C ASP A 40 16.30 -5.86 -13.86
N GLU A 41 17.61 -5.99 -13.74
CA GLU A 41 18.45 -5.10 -12.91
C GLU A 41 18.33 -3.62 -13.31
N LYS A 42 17.99 -3.31 -14.56
CA LYS A 42 17.72 -1.93 -15.02
C LYS A 42 16.44 -1.30 -14.43
N GLU A 43 15.57 -2.10 -13.81
CA GLU A 43 14.39 -1.62 -13.11
C GLU A 43 14.69 -1.33 -11.62
N PHE A 44 15.96 -1.24 -11.26
CA PHE A 44 16.42 -0.89 -9.91
C PHE A 44 17.31 0.35 -9.93
N VAL A 45 17.23 1.16 -8.89
CA VAL A 45 18.18 2.22 -8.58
C VAL A 45 18.84 1.96 -7.23
N ALA A 46 20.09 2.36 -7.09
CA ALA A 46 20.80 2.29 -5.82
C ALA A 46 20.58 3.58 -5.05
N ILE A 47 20.01 3.50 -3.85
CA ILE A 47 19.77 4.64 -2.96
C ILE A 47 20.34 4.30 -1.59
N ASN A 48 21.40 5.01 -1.20
CA ASN A 48 22.09 4.80 0.09
C ASN A 48 22.42 3.32 0.36
N GLY A 49 22.98 2.63 -0.66
CA GLY A 49 23.37 1.21 -0.59
C GLY A 49 22.23 0.21 -0.68
N ARG A 50 20.97 0.66 -0.83
CA ARG A 50 19.78 -0.18 -1.02
C ARG A 50 19.33 -0.18 -2.48
N LYS A 51 18.90 -1.31 -3.00
CA LYS A 51 18.23 -1.40 -4.31
C LYS A 51 16.75 -1.09 -4.14
N ILE A 52 16.26 -0.09 -4.83
CA ILE A 52 14.85 0.29 -4.89
C ILE A 52 14.31 -0.03 -6.27
N HIS A 53 13.30 -0.87 -6.32
CA HIS A 53 12.64 -1.29 -7.56
C HIS A 53 11.61 -0.25 -7.99
N TYR A 54 11.54 -0.03 -9.31
CA TYR A 54 10.56 0.86 -9.92
C TYR A 54 10.10 0.37 -11.29
N LYS A 55 8.93 0.84 -11.71
CA LYS A 55 8.39 0.67 -13.07
C LYS A 55 8.12 2.04 -13.66
N LYS A 56 8.95 2.45 -14.62
CA LYS A 56 8.77 3.67 -15.39
C LYS A 56 8.24 3.33 -16.78
N LEU A 57 7.13 3.96 -17.19
CA LEU A 57 6.49 3.76 -18.48
C LEU A 57 6.21 5.12 -19.15
N GLY A 58 6.25 5.15 -20.48
CA GLY A 58 6.02 6.37 -21.26
C GLY A 58 7.21 7.34 -21.21
N ASN A 59 7.11 8.42 -21.98
CA ASN A 59 8.15 9.44 -22.14
C ASN A 59 7.55 10.84 -22.39
N GLY A 60 6.35 11.10 -21.88
CA GLY A 60 5.71 12.41 -21.94
C GLY A 60 6.42 13.45 -21.07
N PRO A 61 6.13 14.75 -21.28
CA PRO A 61 6.85 15.87 -20.66
C PRO A 61 6.48 16.12 -19.18
N CYS A 62 5.44 15.48 -18.67
CA CYS A 62 5.01 15.53 -17.28
C CYS A 62 5.10 14.13 -16.66
N THR A 63 5.59 14.02 -15.43
CA THR A 63 5.69 12.73 -14.73
C THR A 63 4.55 12.55 -13.72
N ILE A 64 3.84 11.43 -13.85
CA ILE A 64 2.87 10.97 -12.86
C ILE A 64 3.57 9.99 -11.91
N ILE A 65 3.60 10.33 -10.64
CA ILE A 65 4.29 9.57 -9.59
C ILE A 65 3.24 8.85 -8.75
N PHE A 66 3.36 7.53 -8.68
CA PHE A 66 2.41 6.70 -7.94
C PHE A 66 3.03 6.13 -6.67
N GLU A 67 2.35 6.30 -5.55
CA GLU A 67 2.72 5.73 -4.26
C GLU A 67 1.58 4.92 -3.66
N SER A 68 1.87 3.65 -3.38
CA SER A 68 0.92 2.69 -2.85
C SER A 68 0.73 2.83 -1.33
N GLY A 69 -0.38 2.33 -0.84
CA GLY A 69 -0.69 2.28 0.58
C GLY A 69 0.21 1.34 1.40
N LEU A 70 -0.23 1.00 2.60
CA LEU A 70 0.45 0.08 3.52
C LEU A 70 0.69 -1.27 2.84
N GLY A 71 1.95 -1.71 2.78
CA GLY A 71 2.34 -2.96 2.14
C GLY A 71 2.07 -3.04 0.63
N GLY A 72 1.58 -1.98 0.01
CA GLY A 72 1.28 -1.95 -1.42
C GLY A 72 2.54 -1.79 -2.27
N ASP A 73 2.59 -2.51 -3.39
CA ASP A 73 3.66 -2.53 -4.37
C ASP A 73 3.33 -1.72 -5.65
N HIS A 74 4.29 -1.61 -6.56
CA HIS A 74 4.16 -0.88 -7.82
C HIS A 74 3.04 -1.42 -8.74
N LEU A 75 2.72 -2.72 -8.67
CA LEU A 75 1.70 -3.34 -9.51
C LEU A 75 0.30 -2.79 -9.24
N HIS A 76 0.08 -2.23 -8.06
CA HIS A 76 -1.17 -1.56 -7.71
C HIS A 76 -1.61 -0.51 -8.76
N TRP A 77 -0.66 0.05 -9.47
CA TRP A 77 -0.84 1.13 -10.43
C TRP A 77 -0.72 0.70 -11.91
N GLN A 78 -0.44 -0.60 -12.18
CA GLN A 78 -0.09 -1.05 -13.52
C GLN A 78 -1.14 -0.73 -14.59
N ASP A 79 -2.43 -0.86 -14.25
CA ASP A 79 -3.51 -0.64 -15.22
C ASP A 79 -3.72 0.87 -15.48
N ILE A 80 -3.51 1.71 -14.47
CA ILE A 80 -3.52 3.17 -14.58
C ILE A 80 -2.31 3.64 -15.39
N GLN A 81 -1.10 3.10 -15.12
CA GLN A 81 0.09 3.41 -15.92
C GLN A 81 -0.11 3.08 -17.40
N LYS A 82 -0.68 1.90 -17.71
CA LYS A 82 -0.99 1.49 -19.11
C LYS A 82 -1.92 2.46 -19.83
N LYS A 83 -2.88 3.07 -19.12
CA LYS A 83 -3.81 4.05 -19.68
C LYS A 83 -3.12 5.39 -19.98
N LEU A 84 -2.16 5.80 -19.14
CA LEU A 84 -1.53 7.12 -19.16
C LEU A 84 -0.23 7.19 -19.96
N LEU A 85 0.46 6.07 -20.23
CA LEU A 85 1.81 6.01 -20.80
C LEU A 85 1.98 6.66 -22.19
N LYS A 86 0.87 6.82 -22.94
CA LYS A 86 0.93 7.46 -24.28
C LYS A 86 1.10 8.97 -24.19
N LYS A 87 0.68 9.60 -23.09
CA LYS A 87 0.68 11.06 -22.90
C LYS A 87 1.73 11.52 -21.90
N TYR A 88 2.03 10.68 -20.90
CA TYR A 88 2.82 11.04 -19.73
C TYR A 88 3.99 10.09 -19.52
N THR A 89 5.01 10.55 -18.84
CA THR A 89 5.93 9.67 -18.11
C THR A 89 5.23 9.24 -16.83
N THR A 90 5.23 7.94 -16.54
CA THR A 90 4.62 7.40 -15.30
C THR A 90 5.65 6.60 -14.54
N ILE A 91 5.69 6.73 -13.22
CA ILE A 91 6.58 5.95 -12.36
C ILE A 91 5.82 5.45 -11.13
N ALA A 92 5.87 4.14 -10.91
CA ALA A 92 5.44 3.48 -9.68
C ALA A 92 6.64 2.73 -9.11
N TYR A 93 6.73 2.60 -7.80
CA TYR A 93 7.89 1.99 -7.16
C TYR A 93 7.49 1.18 -5.91
N ASP A 94 8.37 0.28 -5.54
CA ASP A 94 8.23 -0.48 -4.31
C ASP A 94 8.95 0.30 -3.19
N LYS A 95 8.22 0.68 -2.16
CA LYS A 95 8.83 1.32 -0.98
C LYS A 95 9.84 0.38 -0.33
N ALA A 96 10.78 0.92 0.42
CA ALA A 96 11.80 0.10 1.08
C ALA A 96 11.18 -1.03 1.92
N GLY A 97 11.65 -2.27 1.68
CA GLY A 97 11.15 -3.49 2.31
C GLY A 97 9.88 -4.08 1.69
N ILE A 98 9.36 -3.49 0.63
CA ILE A 98 8.19 -4.00 -0.10
C ILE A 98 8.64 -4.65 -1.39
N LEU A 99 8.12 -5.83 -1.66
CA LEU A 99 8.26 -6.68 -2.85
C LEU A 99 9.72 -6.85 -3.29
N TRP A 100 10.23 -6.01 -4.20
CA TRP A 100 11.57 -6.14 -4.77
C TRP A 100 12.58 -5.13 -4.22
N SER A 101 12.14 -4.20 -3.38
CA SER A 101 13.02 -3.20 -2.76
C SER A 101 13.66 -3.69 -1.46
N ASP A 102 14.93 -3.36 -1.30
CA ASP A 102 15.67 -3.66 -0.06
C ASP A 102 15.06 -2.90 1.14
N PRO A 103 15.08 -3.50 2.35
CA PRO A 103 14.55 -2.86 3.55
C PRO A 103 15.40 -1.66 4.00
N SER A 104 14.79 -0.81 4.84
CA SER A 104 15.46 0.30 5.53
C SER A 104 15.29 0.18 7.03
N GLN A 105 16.33 0.57 7.79
CA GLN A 105 16.25 0.73 9.24
C GLN A 105 15.65 2.09 9.62
N ASP A 106 15.78 3.09 8.75
CA ASP A 106 15.15 4.39 8.95
C ASP A 106 13.70 4.37 8.46
N ILE A 107 12.77 4.54 9.39
CA ILE A 107 11.33 4.64 9.12
C ILE A 107 10.91 6.06 9.52
N SER A 108 11.05 7.01 8.58
CA SER A 108 10.72 8.42 8.75
C SER A 108 10.20 9.02 7.44
N LEU A 109 9.38 10.06 7.50
CA LEU A 109 8.95 10.79 6.30
C LEU A 109 10.15 11.38 5.54
N LYS A 110 11.22 11.71 6.26
CA LYS A 110 12.46 12.18 5.64
C LYS A 110 13.03 11.14 4.69
N ARG A 111 13.13 9.88 5.13
CA ARG A 111 13.62 8.78 4.29
C ARG A 111 12.73 8.54 3.07
N TYR A 112 11.38 8.53 3.24
CA TYR A 112 10.46 8.38 2.09
C TYR A 112 10.65 9.50 1.08
N SER A 113 10.75 10.76 1.53
CA SER A 113 10.99 11.90 0.66
C SER A 113 12.35 11.82 -0.06
N ASP A 114 13.43 11.52 0.65
CA ASP A 114 14.78 11.47 0.09
C ASP A 114 14.94 10.30 -0.90
N ASP A 115 14.32 9.14 -0.61
CA ASP A 115 14.29 7.99 -1.53
C ASP A 115 13.56 8.38 -2.84
N LEU A 116 12.41 9.03 -2.76
CA LEU A 116 11.65 9.47 -3.93
C LEU A 116 12.40 10.53 -4.73
N GLU A 117 12.99 11.55 -4.09
CA GLU A 117 13.81 12.57 -4.77
C GLU A 117 14.96 11.93 -5.55
N THR A 118 15.65 10.97 -4.91
CA THR A 118 16.78 10.26 -5.52
C THR A 118 16.33 9.37 -6.68
N LEU A 119 15.21 8.65 -6.52
CA LEU A 119 14.60 7.82 -7.57
C LEU A 119 14.28 8.67 -8.80
N LEU A 120 13.57 9.78 -8.64
CA LEU A 120 13.18 10.65 -9.74
C LEU A 120 14.38 11.24 -10.48
N LYS A 121 15.42 11.62 -9.74
CA LYS A 121 16.68 12.14 -10.30
C LYS A 121 17.41 11.07 -11.10
N GLN A 122 17.62 9.88 -10.52
CA GLN A 122 18.38 8.80 -11.20
C GLN A 122 17.63 8.22 -12.40
N THR A 123 16.30 8.26 -12.39
CA THR A 123 15.49 7.79 -13.52
C THR A 123 15.19 8.88 -14.56
N ASN A 124 15.74 10.08 -14.40
CA ASN A 124 15.53 11.22 -15.30
C ASN A 124 14.04 11.46 -15.58
N CYS A 125 13.24 11.55 -14.52
CA CYS A 125 11.81 11.87 -14.61
C CYS A 125 11.61 13.36 -14.89
N PRO A 126 10.95 13.74 -16.03
CA PRO A 126 10.74 15.15 -16.37
C PRO A 126 9.74 15.81 -15.41
N LYS A 127 9.99 17.08 -15.09
CA LYS A 127 9.05 17.96 -14.40
C LYS A 127 8.09 18.61 -15.41
N PRO A 128 6.90 19.07 -14.97
CA PRO A 128 6.41 19.04 -13.61
C PRO A 128 5.90 17.64 -13.21
N TYR A 129 5.64 17.45 -11.90
CA TYR A 129 5.14 16.22 -11.33
C TYR A 129 3.67 16.32 -10.95
N ILE A 130 2.92 15.23 -11.11
CA ILE A 130 1.64 14.99 -10.45
C ILE A 130 1.85 13.82 -9.50
N LEU A 131 1.61 14.04 -8.19
CA LEU A 131 1.66 12.97 -7.21
C LEU A 131 0.29 12.30 -7.08
N VAL A 132 0.30 10.98 -7.05
CA VAL A 132 -0.89 10.17 -6.83
C VAL A 132 -0.60 9.22 -5.67
N GLY A 133 -1.25 9.44 -4.53
CA GLY A 133 -1.10 8.61 -3.35
C GLY A 133 -2.37 7.84 -3.06
N HIS A 134 -2.26 6.56 -2.70
CA HIS A 134 -3.38 5.73 -2.21
C HIS A 134 -3.18 5.40 -0.73
N SER A 135 -4.27 5.49 0.05
CA SER A 135 -4.27 5.03 1.44
C SER A 135 -3.10 5.65 2.26
N PHE A 136 -2.22 4.83 2.83
CA PHE A 136 -1.04 5.27 3.58
C PHE A 136 -0.04 6.08 2.73
N GLY A 137 -0.09 5.97 1.40
CA GLY A 137 0.70 6.81 0.50
C GLY A 137 0.46 8.31 0.68
N GLY A 138 -0.75 8.72 1.11
CA GLY A 138 -1.04 10.11 1.46
C GLY A 138 -0.33 10.62 2.74
N ILE A 139 0.17 9.71 3.57
CA ILE A 139 1.01 10.01 4.74
C ILE A 139 2.47 10.16 4.31
N THR A 140 2.99 9.16 3.60
CA THR A 140 4.41 9.07 3.25
C THR A 140 4.89 10.13 2.26
N GLN A 141 3.99 10.64 1.39
CA GLN A 141 4.30 11.69 0.42
C GLN A 141 4.35 13.11 0.99
N ARG A 142 3.83 13.36 2.19
CA ARG A 142 3.64 14.74 2.70
C ARG A 142 4.91 15.58 2.71
N LEU A 143 6.03 15.01 3.18
CA LEU A 143 7.28 15.76 3.25
C LEU A 143 7.86 16.03 1.84
N PHE A 144 7.70 15.09 0.91
CA PHE A 144 8.09 15.33 -0.48
C PHE A 144 7.29 16.50 -1.09
N ILE A 145 5.98 16.55 -0.86
CA ILE A 145 5.10 17.62 -1.32
C ILE A 145 5.58 18.97 -0.77
N GLN A 146 5.86 19.04 0.52
CA GLN A 146 6.32 20.27 1.17
C GLN A 146 7.65 20.79 0.60
N LYS A 147 8.62 19.87 0.39
CA LYS A 147 9.95 20.21 -0.11
C LYS A 147 9.97 20.59 -1.59
N ASN A 148 9.12 19.96 -2.40
CA ASN A 148 9.15 20.05 -3.86
C ASN A 148 7.92 20.77 -4.46
N ASN A 149 7.27 21.63 -3.70
CA ASN A 149 6.01 22.28 -4.06
C ASN A 149 6.05 23.02 -5.40
N LYS A 150 7.19 23.62 -5.77
CA LYS A 150 7.38 24.34 -7.04
C LYS A 150 7.44 23.44 -8.27
N ASP A 151 7.71 22.17 -8.07
CA ASP A 151 7.84 21.17 -9.14
C ASP A 151 6.52 20.42 -9.37
N LEU A 152 5.49 20.66 -8.54
CA LEU A 152 4.22 19.97 -8.60
C LEU A 152 3.20 20.71 -9.44
N ALA A 153 2.63 20.04 -10.45
CA ALA A 153 1.46 20.49 -11.18
C ALA A 153 0.15 20.18 -10.42
N GLY A 154 0.15 19.14 -9.58
CA GLY A 154 -1.01 18.77 -8.78
C GLY A 154 -0.82 17.50 -7.95
N ILE A 155 -1.83 17.22 -7.14
CA ILE A 155 -1.88 16.07 -6.23
C ILE A 155 -3.24 15.39 -6.37
N VAL A 156 -3.25 14.06 -6.48
CA VAL A 156 -4.46 13.23 -6.41
C VAL A 156 -4.32 12.27 -5.23
N PHE A 157 -5.11 12.48 -4.21
CA PHE A 157 -5.20 11.60 -3.05
C PHE A 157 -6.38 10.65 -3.22
N VAL A 158 -6.08 9.34 -3.30
CA VAL A 158 -7.04 8.28 -3.56
C VAL A 158 -7.32 7.55 -2.25
N ASP A 159 -8.42 7.89 -1.61
CA ASP A 159 -8.88 7.33 -0.33
C ASP A 159 -7.76 7.23 0.71
N VAL A 160 -7.02 8.31 0.88
CA VAL A 160 -5.80 8.32 1.68
C VAL A 160 -6.07 8.34 3.17
N SER A 161 -5.13 7.77 3.92
CA SER A 161 -5.10 7.86 5.39
C SER A 161 -4.93 9.31 5.84
N HIS A 162 -5.57 9.63 6.97
CA HIS A 162 -5.45 10.94 7.60
C HIS A 162 -4.60 10.84 8.88
N PRO A 163 -3.68 11.77 9.15
CA PRO A 163 -2.79 11.70 10.32
C PRO A 163 -3.52 11.59 11.66
N LYS A 164 -4.75 12.10 11.76
CA LYS A 164 -5.57 12.05 12.99
C LYS A 164 -6.53 10.86 13.06
N GLN A 165 -6.45 9.87 12.14
CA GLN A 165 -7.42 8.79 12.14
C GLN A 165 -7.34 7.93 13.41
N LEU A 166 -6.15 7.64 13.93
CA LEU A 166 -5.98 6.87 15.17
C LEU A 166 -6.46 7.65 16.38
N GLU A 167 -6.17 8.97 16.45
CA GLU A 167 -6.63 9.86 17.50
C GLU A 167 -8.17 9.94 17.57
N LYS A 168 -8.84 9.98 16.41
CA LYS A 168 -10.30 10.08 16.32
C LYS A 168 -11.04 8.77 16.56
N SER A 169 -10.37 7.63 16.40
CA SER A 169 -10.96 6.30 16.58
C SER A 169 -11.09 5.93 18.06
N SER A 170 -12.22 5.33 18.45
CA SER A 170 -12.37 4.75 19.79
C SER A 170 -11.37 3.61 19.99
N GLU A 171 -11.09 3.28 21.25
CA GLU A 171 -10.26 2.13 21.59
C GLU A 171 -10.83 0.83 21.02
N ALA A 172 -12.15 0.65 21.08
CA ALA A 172 -12.84 -0.50 20.53
C ALA A 172 -12.62 -0.62 19.01
N LEU A 173 -12.70 0.51 18.28
CA LEU A 173 -12.44 0.53 16.83
C LEU A 173 -10.97 0.19 16.54
N ARG A 174 -10.02 0.83 17.23
CA ARG A 174 -8.59 0.52 17.08
C ARG A 174 -8.29 -0.96 17.30
N ASN A 175 -8.81 -1.53 18.38
CA ASN A 175 -8.62 -2.95 18.71
C ASN A 175 -9.24 -3.90 17.66
N SER A 176 -10.36 -3.49 17.03
CA SER A 176 -11.04 -4.32 16.03
C SER A 176 -10.24 -4.46 14.71
N VAL A 177 -9.34 -3.52 14.42
CA VAL A 177 -8.53 -3.50 13.19
C VAL A 177 -7.07 -3.88 13.41
N GLN A 178 -6.67 -4.17 14.67
CA GLN A 178 -5.31 -4.62 14.98
C GLN A 178 -5.04 -6.01 14.38
N PRO A 179 -3.95 -6.19 13.66
CA PRO A 179 -3.57 -7.51 13.17
C PRO A 179 -3.08 -8.40 14.34
N PRO A 180 -3.08 -9.71 14.16
CA PRO A 180 -2.39 -10.61 15.08
C PRO A 180 -0.90 -10.24 15.23
N PRO A 181 -0.25 -10.66 16.36
CA PRO A 181 1.17 -10.34 16.60
C PRO A 181 2.08 -10.76 15.43
N ARG A 182 3.04 -9.90 15.05
CA ARG A 182 3.98 -10.13 13.94
C ARG A 182 4.62 -11.52 13.97
N LYS A 183 5.11 -11.96 15.14
CA LYS A 183 5.74 -13.29 15.28
C LYS A 183 4.81 -14.44 14.90
N PHE A 184 3.53 -14.33 15.24
CA PHE A 184 2.53 -15.34 14.89
C PHE A 184 2.26 -15.34 13.37
N LEU A 185 2.05 -14.17 12.79
CA LEU A 185 1.86 -14.04 11.33
C LEU A 185 3.11 -14.49 10.55
N SER A 186 4.31 -14.15 11.03
CA SER A 186 5.57 -14.60 10.46
C SER A 186 5.65 -16.13 10.46
N PHE A 187 5.32 -16.78 11.58
CA PHE A 187 5.27 -18.23 11.66
C PHE A 187 4.30 -18.84 10.63
N LEU A 188 3.07 -18.30 10.52
CA LEU A 188 2.09 -18.77 9.53
C LEU A 188 2.59 -18.58 8.09
N ASN A 189 3.32 -17.50 7.84
CA ASN A 189 3.91 -17.20 6.53
C ASN A 189 5.04 -18.19 6.21
N GLU A 190 5.90 -18.53 7.18
CA GLU A 190 7.01 -19.49 7.00
C GLU A 190 6.53 -20.92 6.70
N ILE A 191 5.45 -21.37 7.31
CA ILE A 191 4.88 -22.70 7.08
C ILE A 191 3.84 -22.73 5.94
N GLY A 192 3.73 -21.66 5.14
CA GLY A 192 2.89 -21.58 3.95
C GLY A 192 1.38 -21.47 4.20
N LEU A 193 0.93 -21.32 5.45
CA LEU A 193 -0.51 -21.22 5.76
C LEU A 193 -1.13 -19.96 5.19
N ILE A 194 -0.40 -18.84 5.12
CA ILE A 194 -0.87 -17.61 4.47
C ILE A 194 -1.11 -17.83 2.98
N ARG A 195 -0.21 -18.51 2.28
CA ARG A 195 -0.36 -18.87 0.86
C ARG A 195 -1.55 -19.78 0.63
N ILE A 196 -1.76 -20.78 1.49
CA ILE A 196 -2.92 -21.68 1.45
C ILE A 196 -4.21 -20.87 1.66
N LEU A 197 -4.24 -19.96 2.63
CA LEU A 197 -5.39 -19.08 2.89
C LEU A 197 -5.73 -18.28 1.63
N TYR A 198 -4.78 -17.58 1.03
CA TYR A 198 -5.01 -16.79 -0.18
C TYR A 198 -5.16 -17.64 -1.47
N SER A 199 -4.94 -18.95 -1.39
CA SER A 199 -5.33 -19.87 -2.46
C SER A 199 -6.81 -20.26 -2.42
N SER A 200 -7.41 -20.24 -1.24
CA SER A 200 -8.82 -20.55 -1.01
C SER A 200 -9.71 -19.30 -0.94
N THR A 201 -9.15 -18.15 -0.49
CA THR A 201 -9.85 -16.88 -0.34
C THR A 201 -9.20 -15.78 -1.19
N ALA A 202 -9.92 -14.69 -1.45
CA ALA A 202 -9.33 -13.46 -1.99
C ALA A 202 -8.65 -12.67 -0.87
N PHE A 203 -7.56 -11.95 -1.17
CA PHE A 203 -7.00 -10.95 -0.26
C PHE A 203 -7.96 -9.77 -0.09
N THR A 204 -8.57 -9.32 -1.20
CA THR A 204 -9.64 -8.33 -1.19
C THR A 204 -10.83 -8.82 -1.99
N ALA A 205 -12.03 -8.51 -1.51
CA ALA A 205 -13.29 -8.73 -2.22
C ALA A 205 -13.57 -7.70 -3.33
N ALA A 206 -12.72 -6.65 -3.44
CA ALA A 206 -12.87 -5.61 -4.46
C ALA A 206 -12.81 -6.15 -5.90
N VAL A 207 -12.13 -7.27 -6.10
CA VAL A 207 -12.00 -7.97 -7.39
C VAL A 207 -12.07 -9.49 -7.18
N PRO A 208 -12.42 -10.28 -8.22
CA PRO A 208 -12.46 -11.74 -8.12
C PRO A 208 -11.14 -12.34 -7.61
N LYS A 209 -11.21 -13.50 -6.96
CA LYS A 209 -10.03 -14.20 -6.44
C LYS A 209 -8.97 -14.46 -7.52
N GLU A 210 -9.39 -14.78 -8.74
CA GLU A 210 -8.55 -15.06 -9.89
C GLU A 210 -7.91 -13.81 -10.50
N HIS A 211 -8.35 -12.62 -10.11
CA HIS A 211 -7.79 -11.36 -10.57
C HIS A 211 -6.29 -11.27 -10.23
N TRP A 212 -5.51 -10.71 -11.16
CA TRP A 212 -4.04 -10.62 -11.05
C TRP A 212 -3.59 -10.04 -9.70
N PHE A 213 -4.32 -9.08 -9.15
CA PHE A 213 -3.99 -8.45 -7.87
C PHE A 213 -3.99 -9.47 -6.71
N ASN A 214 -5.10 -10.22 -6.53
CA ASN A 214 -5.21 -11.26 -5.52
C ASN A 214 -4.16 -12.37 -5.72
N GLN A 215 -3.86 -12.72 -6.99
CA GLN A 215 -2.81 -13.70 -7.31
C GLN A 215 -1.41 -13.17 -6.99
N ASN A 216 -1.15 -11.88 -7.23
CA ASN A 216 0.12 -11.24 -6.88
C ASN A 216 0.33 -11.28 -5.35
N VAL A 217 -0.65 -10.85 -4.57
CA VAL A 217 -0.57 -10.91 -3.10
C VAL A 217 -0.32 -12.35 -2.64
N LYS A 218 -1.07 -13.34 -3.11
CA LYS A 218 -0.84 -14.75 -2.77
C LYS A 218 0.60 -15.19 -3.07
N ASN A 219 1.13 -14.82 -4.23
CA ASN A 219 2.43 -15.29 -4.70
C ASN A 219 3.60 -14.62 -3.99
N TYR A 220 3.45 -13.36 -3.59
CA TYR A 220 4.55 -12.54 -3.10
C TYR A 220 4.34 -11.99 -1.68
N PHE A 221 3.33 -12.43 -0.94
CA PHE A 221 3.07 -11.95 0.42
C PHE A 221 4.31 -12.03 1.32
N TYR A 222 5.11 -13.09 1.19
CA TYR A 222 6.36 -13.27 1.95
C TYR A 222 7.40 -12.17 1.71
N ARG A 223 7.38 -11.50 0.55
CA ARG A 223 8.24 -10.36 0.22
C ARG A 223 7.67 -9.02 0.66
N ILE A 224 6.37 -8.98 0.90
CA ILE A 224 5.66 -7.77 1.31
C ILE A 224 5.55 -7.72 2.84
N PHE A 225 5.47 -8.86 3.49
CA PHE A 225 5.07 -9.01 4.88
C PHE A 225 5.92 -8.19 5.86
N ASP A 226 7.25 -8.32 5.79
CA ASP A 226 8.14 -7.65 6.75
C ASP A 226 8.13 -6.12 6.59
N GLY A 227 8.10 -5.62 5.36
CA GLY A 227 7.98 -4.20 5.08
C GLY A 227 6.62 -3.64 5.53
N MET A 228 5.54 -4.35 5.23
CA MET A 228 4.19 -3.99 5.67
C MET A 228 4.09 -3.92 7.19
N MET A 229 4.60 -4.93 7.91
CA MET A 229 4.59 -4.94 9.37
C MET A 229 5.46 -3.83 9.95
N THR A 230 6.57 -3.51 9.31
CA THR A 230 7.45 -2.40 9.74
C THR A 230 6.76 -1.05 9.55
N GLU A 231 6.04 -0.82 8.44
CA GLU A 231 5.22 0.38 8.25
C GLU A 231 4.12 0.48 9.32
N LEU A 232 3.43 -0.64 9.60
CA LEU A 232 2.34 -0.69 10.57
C LEU A 232 2.80 -0.47 12.01
N GLU A 233 3.94 -1.06 12.40
CA GLU A 233 4.53 -0.88 13.75
C GLU A 233 5.06 0.54 13.98
N ASN A 234 5.22 1.35 12.93
CA ASN A 234 5.66 2.74 12.97
C ASN A 234 4.57 3.72 12.52
N ASP A 235 3.32 3.29 12.36
CA ASP A 235 2.26 4.16 11.84
C ASP A 235 1.99 5.36 12.76
N ASP A 236 1.96 5.20 14.06
CA ASP A 236 1.82 6.29 15.05
C ASP A 236 2.90 7.37 14.86
N LYS A 237 4.17 6.96 14.68
CA LYS A 237 5.29 7.86 14.44
C LYS A 237 5.11 8.62 13.12
N LEU A 238 4.81 7.89 12.04
CA LEU A 238 4.65 8.48 10.70
C LEU A 238 3.42 9.40 10.64
N MET A 239 2.31 9.02 11.29
CA MET A 239 1.12 9.86 11.43
C MET A 239 1.44 11.16 12.18
N LYS A 240 2.22 11.07 13.27
CA LYS A 240 2.66 12.25 14.03
C LYS A 240 3.53 13.17 13.18
N GLU A 241 4.57 12.64 12.50
CA GLU A 241 5.39 13.43 11.57
C GLU A 241 4.53 14.08 10.47
N ALA A 242 3.57 13.34 9.90
CA ALA A 242 2.68 13.84 8.86
C ALA A 242 1.70 14.92 9.35
N SER A 243 1.32 14.90 10.61
CA SER A 243 0.41 15.89 11.19
C SER A 243 1.00 17.31 11.25
N GLU A 244 2.33 17.41 11.30
CA GLU A 244 3.06 18.69 11.27
C GLU A 244 3.07 19.30 9.85
N ILE A 245 2.72 18.52 8.81
CA ILE A 245 2.71 18.94 7.40
C ILE A 245 1.26 19.07 6.95
N ASN A 246 0.68 20.25 7.17
CA ASN A 246 -0.76 20.51 7.02
C ASN A 246 -1.07 21.65 6.04
N ASN A 247 -0.11 22.07 5.22
CA ASN A 247 -0.28 23.14 4.26
C ASN A 247 0.49 22.87 2.96
N PHE A 248 -0.24 22.71 1.86
CA PHE A 248 0.29 22.54 0.51
C PHE A 248 0.15 23.82 -0.35
N ALA A 249 -0.07 24.96 0.31
CA ALA A 249 -0.28 26.27 -0.33
C ALA A 249 -1.45 26.23 -1.35
N SER A 250 -1.19 26.60 -2.61
CA SER A 250 -2.20 26.62 -3.69
C SER A 250 -2.00 25.48 -4.71
N ILE A 251 -1.26 24.42 -4.36
CA ILE A 251 -1.09 23.27 -5.27
C ILE A 251 -2.47 22.66 -5.53
N PRO A 252 -2.87 22.48 -6.80
CA PRO A 252 -4.12 21.80 -7.13
C PRO A 252 -4.19 20.42 -6.45
N LEU A 253 -5.23 20.18 -5.66
CA LEU A 253 -5.42 18.95 -4.87
C LEU A 253 -6.79 18.35 -5.13
N THR A 254 -6.84 17.12 -5.63
CA THR A 254 -8.06 16.34 -5.74
C THR A 254 -8.06 15.23 -4.68
N ILE A 255 -9.11 15.17 -3.86
CA ILE A 255 -9.39 14.07 -2.92
C ILE A 255 -10.42 13.17 -3.55
N ILE A 256 -10.07 11.92 -3.88
CA ILE A 256 -11.00 10.89 -4.33
C ILE A 256 -11.35 10.04 -3.12
N THR A 257 -12.62 10.08 -2.71
CA THR A 257 -13.12 9.40 -1.50
C THR A 257 -13.90 8.15 -1.89
N ALA A 258 -13.57 7.01 -1.30
CA ALA A 258 -14.28 5.75 -1.48
C ALA A 258 -15.69 5.79 -0.85
N LYS A 259 -16.64 5.10 -1.47
CA LYS A 259 -17.98 4.91 -0.90
C LYS A 259 -17.92 4.07 0.38
N TYR A 260 -17.08 3.03 0.37
CA TYR A 260 -16.91 2.11 1.50
C TYR A 260 -15.42 1.98 1.84
N PRO A 261 -14.92 2.59 2.93
CA PRO A 261 -13.52 2.47 3.33
C PRO A 261 -13.17 1.05 3.82
N VAL A 262 -11.87 0.74 3.91
CA VAL A 262 -11.38 -0.57 4.41
C VAL A 262 -11.92 -0.88 5.80
N GLY A 263 -12.25 -2.14 6.02
CA GLY A 263 -12.68 -2.65 7.32
C GLY A 263 -14.17 -2.52 7.61
N VAL A 264 -14.94 -1.92 6.70
CA VAL A 264 -16.39 -1.69 6.87
C VAL A 264 -17.23 -2.68 6.10
N GLU A 265 -16.80 -3.10 4.91
CA GLU A 265 -17.51 -4.09 4.11
C GLU A 265 -17.53 -5.44 4.86
N GLY A 266 -18.73 -5.82 5.36
CA GLY A 266 -18.90 -7.05 6.12
C GLY A 266 -18.53 -6.98 7.60
N ALA A 267 -18.32 -5.79 8.16
CA ALA A 267 -18.13 -5.63 9.60
C ALA A 267 -19.29 -6.25 10.38
N ARG A 268 -18.96 -7.14 11.33
CA ARG A 268 -19.97 -7.81 12.18
C ARG A 268 -20.63 -6.85 13.17
N ASP A 269 -19.94 -5.79 13.58
CA ASP A 269 -20.42 -4.78 14.52
C ASP A 269 -20.83 -3.51 13.77
N LYS A 270 -22.14 -3.34 13.57
CA LYS A 270 -22.72 -2.16 12.92
C LYS A 270 -22.44 -0.83 13.63
N LYS A 271 -22.15 -0.86 14.93
CA LYS A 271 -21.82 0.36 15.70
C LYS A 271 -20.42 0.83 15.33
N LEU A 272 -19.46 -0.07 15.29
CA LEU A 272 -18.08 0.22 14.87
C LEU A 272 -18.03 0.63 13.39
N GLU A 273 -18.84 -0.02 12.55
CA GLU A 273 -19.01 0.36 11.15
C GLU A 273 -19.46 1.82 11.01
N LYS A 274 -20.51 2.21 11.71
CA LYS A 274 -21.04 3.59 11.68
C LYS A 274 -20.03 4.60 12.22
N GLU A 275 -19.32 4.26 13.30
CA GLU A 275 -18.26 5.10 13.85
C GLU A 275 -17.16 5.31 12.81
N TYR A 276 -16.66 4.24 12.21
CA TYR A 276 -15.59 4.29 11.20
C TYR A 276 -15.98 5.14 9.99
N LEU A 277 -17.18 4.93 9.43
CA LEU A 277 -17.71 5.72 8.31
C LEU A 277 -17.80 7.22 8.66
N GLY A 278 -18.29 7.54 9.85
CA GLY A 278 -18.37 8.91 10.32
C GLY A 278 -17.00 9.59 10.42
N ILE A 279 -16.03 8.89 11.01
CA ILE A 279 -14.64 9.38 11.12
C ILE A 279 -14.01 9.52 9.73
N HIS A 280 -14.11 8.48 8.90
CA HIS A 280 -13.54 8.48 7.56
C HIS A 280 -14.05 9.67 6.73
N ASN A 281 -15.37 9.84 6.60
CA ASN A 281 -15.96 10.91 5.81
C ASN A 281 -15.54 12.31 6.32
N ALA A 282 -15.54 12.51 7.64
CA ALA A 282 -15.10 13.76 8.24
C ALA A 282 -13.62 14.06 7.94
N LEU A 283 -12.76 13.04 8.03
CA LEU A 283 -11.34 13.19 7.78
C LEU A 283 -11.00 13.35 6.29
N GLN A 284 -11.72 12.69 5.38
CA GLN A 284 -11.56 12.93 3.94
C GLN A 284 -11.93 14.38 3.57
N THR A 285 -12.98 14.92 4.19
CA THR A 285 -13.34 16.32 4.01
C THR A 285 -12.30 17.26 4.64
N ASP A 286 -11.71 16.91 5.77
CA ASP A 286 -10.66 17.71 6.44
C ASP A 286 -9.39 17.85 5.57
N LEU A 287 -9.06 16.82 4.75
CA LEU A 287 -7.94 16.88 3.81
C LEU A 287 -8.04 18.05 2.80
N LEU A 288 -9.24 18.54 2.51
CA LEU A 288 -9.42 19.71 1.63
C LEU A 288 -8.71 20.96 2.16
N LYS A 289 -8.49 21.07 3.46
CA LYS A 289 -7.79 22.18 4.09
C LYS A 289 -6.29 22.22 3.79
N LEU A 290 -5.73 21.13 3.23
CA LEU A 290 -4.31 21.04 2.89
C LEU A 290 -3.92 22.00 1.77
N SER A 291 -4.86 22.36 0.87
CA SER A 291 -4.61 23.32 -0.21
C SER A 291 -5.75 24.32 -0.33
N THR A 292 -5.41 25.56 -0.68
CA THR A 292 -6.41 26.58 -1.03
C THR A 292 -7.09 26.32 -2.39
N ASN A 293 -6.56 25.39 -3.18
CA ASN A 293 -7.08 24.94 -4.48
C ASN A 293 -7.38 23.45 -4.44
N SER A 294 -8.37 23.06 -3.66
CA SER A 294 -8.74 21.65 -3.44
C SER A 294 -10.17 21.37 -3.87
N ASN A 295 -10.42 20.14 -4.32
CA ASN A 295 -11.76 19.61 -4.59
C ASN A 295 -11.88 18.16 -4.13
N GLN A 296 -13.12 17.69 -3.92
CA GLN A 296 -13.42 16.31 -3.57
C GLN A 296 -14.30 15.67 -4.62
N VAL A 297 -13.95 14.41 -4.97
CA VAL A 297 -14.70 13.57 -5.89
C VAL A 297 -15.01 12.24 -5.20
N PHE A 298 -16.20 11.69 -5.41
CA PHE A 298 -16.62 10.45 -4.78
C PHE A 298 -16.58 9.29 -5.77
N ALA A 299 -15.84 8.24 -5.42
CA ALA A 299 -15.86 6.95 -6.12
C ALA A 299 -17.12 6.19 -5.70
N SER A 300 -18.20 6.38 -6.45
CA SER A 300 -19.54 5.89 -6.07
C SER A 300 -19.75 4.40 -6.27
N LYS A 301 -18.86 3.74 -7.01
CA LYS A 301 -18.93 2.30 -7.35
C LYS A 301 -17.83 1.49 -6.67
N SER A 302 -16.97 2.13 -5.89
CA SER A 302 -15.78 1.49 -5.29
C SER A 302 -15.82 1.52 -3.78
N GLY A 303 -15.19 0.50 -3.18
CA GLY A 303 -14.63 0.56 -1.85
C GLY A 303 -13.21 1.17 -1.88
N HIS A 304 -12.41 0.86 -0.86
CA HIS A 304 -11.05 1.39 -0.70
C HIS A 304 -10.12 1.18 -1.91
N TYR A 305 -10.31 0.08 -2.66
CA TYR A 305 -9.49 -0.26 -3.84
C TYR A 305 -10.00 0.42 -5.12
N ILE A 306 -10.14 1.75 -5.10
CA ILE A 306 -10.56 2.57 -6.26
C ILE A 306 -9.63 2.32 -7.45
N THR A 307 -8.34 2.07 -7.20
CA THR A 307 -7.33 1.75 -8.20
C THR A 307 -7.66 0.52 -9.04
N LEU A 308 -8.41 -0.43 -8.47
CA LEU A 308 -8.84 -1.66 -9.14
C LEU A 308 -10.26 -1.57 -9.70
N GLN A 309 -11.14 -0.83 -9.03
CA GLN A 309 -12.58 -0.81 -9.33
C GLN A 309 -12.99 0.35 -10.24
N GLU A 310 -12.40 1.53 -10.06
CA GLU A 310 -12.67 2.74 -10.86
C GLU A 310 -11.36 3.42 -11.35
N PRO A 311 -10.44 2.70 -12.03
CA PRO A 311 -9.17 3.28 -12.48
C PRO A 311 -9.35 4.47 -13.43
N ASP A 312 -10.42 4.50 -14.23
CA ASP A 312 -10.72 5.61 -15.14
C ASP A 312 -11.04 6.90 -14.40
N LEU A 313 -11.66 6.83 -13.22
CA LEU A 313 -11.89 8.00 -12.37
C LEU A 313 -10.55 8.66 -11.98
N ILE A 314 -9.58 7.85 -11.57
CA ILE A 314 -8.25 8.32 -11.20
C ILE A 314 -7.55 8.94 -12.41
N CYS A 315 -7.58 8.28 -13.57
CA CYS A 315 -6.99 8.81 -14.81
C CYS A 315 -7.59 10.16 -15.19
N ASN A 316 -8.91 10.30 -15.12
CA ASN A 316 -9.60 11.55 -15.43
C ASN A 316 -9.21 12.70 -14.49
N GLU A 317 -9.05 12.44 -13.19
CA GLU A 317 -8.62 13.46 -12.24
C GLU A 317 -7.15 13.85 -12.43
N ILE A 318 -6.27 12.89 -12.79
CA ILE A 318 -4.88 13.18 -13.17
C ILE A 318 -4.84 14.07 -14.42
N GLU A 319 -5.62 13.75 -15.47
CA GLU A 319 -5.62 14.50 -16.74
C GLU A 319 -6.13 15.95 -16.57
N LYS A 320 -7.00 16.22 -15.58
CA LYS A 320 -7.44 17.58 -15.27
C LYS A 320 -6.32 18.45 -14.68
N LEU A 321 -5.38 17.86 -13.99
CA LEU A 321 -4.26 18.55 -13.34
C LEU A 321 -3.02 18.64 -14.23
N ALA A 322 -2.94 17.84 -15.29
CA ALA A 322 -1.79 17.81 -16.18
C ALA A 322 -1.68 19.13 -16.98
N PRO A 323 -0.48 19.69 -17.11
CA PRO A 323 -0.24 20.81 -17.99
C PRO A 323 -0.68 20.50 -19.43
N ARG A 324 -1.35 21.45 -20.06
CA ARG A 324 -1.80 21.35 -21.47
C ARG A 324 -0.65 21.63 -22.43
#